data_b41f538686f96fa202edc634136e9963
#
_entry.id   b41f538686f96fa202edc634136e9963
#
_cell.length_a   1.000
_cell.length_b   1.000
_cell.length_c   1.000
_cell.angle_alpha   90.00
_cell.angle_beta   90.00
_cell.angle_gamma   90.00
#
_symmetry.space_group_name_H-M   'P 1'
#
loop_
_entity.id
_entity.type
_entity.pdbx_description
1 polymer ?
#
loop_
_entity_poly.entity_id
_entity_poly.type
_entity_poly.pdbx_seq_one_letter_code
_entity_poly.pdbx_strand_id
1 'polypeptide(L)'
;PDNNADLIIKGFLKSNSKKKLVIVGDVPYKDAYASNLKKINDKRLIFTGYVKDQDILAELYHNCYVYVHGHEFGGTNPTMIKAMAYGCAILALDTVFNKEMLQKGKFGLFFKKELFSIINKIDYCEKENILIDKLRQESINGITKKYNWDCITKQYLEVFKTLVIKRN
;
A
#
# COMPACT_ATOMS: atom_id res chain seq x y z
N PRO A 1 -1.71 -8.63 12.25
CA PRO A 1 -3.16 -8.49 12.00
C PRO A 1 -3.52 -7.16 11.36
N ASP A 2 -2.90 -6.04 11.80
CA ASP A 2 -3.28 -4.66 11.44
C ASP A 2 -3.11 -4.33 9.94
N ASN A 3 -2.36 -5.12 9.20
CA ASN A 3 -2.20 -5.00 7.74
C ASN A 3 -3.19 -5.84 6.94
N ASN A 4 -4.12 -6.55 7.62
CA ASN A 4 -5.17 -7.36 7.00
C ASN A 4 -4.68 -8.36 5.92
N ALA A 5 -3.49 -8.94 6.12
CA ALA A 5 -2.89 -9.85 5.15
C ALA A 5 -3.77 -11.09 4.90
N ASP A 6 -4.46 -11.59 5.93
CA ASP A 6 -5.38 -12.72 5.80
C ASP A 6 -6.60 -12.39 4.91
N LEU A 7 -7.17 -11.18 5.05
CA LEU A 7 -8.27 -10.71 4.21
C LEU A 7 -7.82 -10.58 2.76
N ILE A 8 -6.63 -9.99 2.54
CA ILE A 8 -6.05 -9.81 1.20
C ILE A 8 -5.80 -11.15 0.54
N ILE A 9 -5.16 -12.09 1.25
CA ILE A 9 -4.90 -13.44 0.73
C ILE A 9 -6.21 -14.16 0.41
N LYS A 10 -7.19 -14.18 1.34
CA LYS A 10 -8.51 -14.80 1.13
C LYS A 10 -9.24 -14.20 -0.08
N GLY A 11 -9.20 -12.88 -0.21
CA GLY A 11 -9.81 -12.18 -1.34
C GLY A 11 -9.13 -12.52 -2.67
N PHE A 12 -7.81 -12.50 -2.69
CA PHE A 12 -7.04 -12.87 -3.88
C PHE A 12 -7.30 -14.31 -4.33
N LEU A 13 -7.31 -15.26 -3.41
CA LEU A 13 -7.54 -16.68 -3.71
C LEU A 13 -8.93 -16.93 -4.29
N LYS A 14 -9.93 -16.13 -3.89
CA LYS A 14 -11.31 -16.22 -4.38
C LYS A 14 -11.58 -15.35 -5.61
N SER A 15 -10.67 -14.48 -5.98
CA SER A 15 -10.76 -13.68 -7.20
C SER A 15 -10.41 -14.50 -8.46
N ASN A 16 -10.76 -13.95 -9.62
CA ASN A 16 -10.44 -14.55 -10.92
C ASN A 16 -9.01 -14.25 -11.39
N SER A 17 -8.19 -13.55 -10.58
CA SER A 17 -6.83 -13.17 -10.96
C SER A 17 -5.97 -14.38 -11.28
N LYS A 18 -5.24 -14.29 -12.40
CA LYS A 18 -4.24 -15.27 -12.82
C LYS A 18 -2.81 -14.84 -12.43
N LYS A 19 -2.66 -13.65 -11.87
CA LYS A 19 -1.37 -13.12 -11.43
C LYS A 19 -0.88 -13.84 -10.17
N LYS A 20 0.27 -13.43 -9.65
CA LYS A 20 0.82 -13.90 -8.38
C LYS A 20 0.64 -12.82 -7.31
N LEU A 21 0.31 -13.24 -6.11
CA LEU A 21 0.33 -12.38 -4.92
C LEU A 21 1.64 -12.63 -4.18
N VAL A 22 2.49 -11.61 -4.15
CA VAL A 22 3.78 -11.65 -3.43
C VAL A 22 3.62 -10.97 -2.08
N ILE A 23 3.86 -11.73 -1.02
CA ILE A 23 3.85 -11.22 0.36
C ILE A 23 5.29 -11.00 0.80
N VAL A 24 5.64 -9.73 0.96
CA VAL A 24 6.99 -9.30 1.35
C VAL A 24 7.03 -8.99 2.84
N GLY A 25 7.99 -9.56 3.53
CA GLY A 25 8.17 -9.36 4.97
C GLY A 25 7.95 -10.64 5.78
N ASP A 26 8.33 -10.55 7.03
CA ASP A 26 8.16 -11.61 8.03
C ASP A 26 8.08 -10.99 9.42
N VAL A 27 7.74 -11.80 10.41
CA VAL A 27 7.82 -11.44 11.82
C VAL A 27 9.07 -12.08 12.43
N PRO A 28 9.83 -11.37 13.29
CA PRO A 28 11.08 -11.87 13.85
C PRO A 28 10.89 -12.88 14.98
N TYR A 29 9.66 -13.20 15.35
CA TYR A 29 9.28 -14.11 16.42
C TYR A 29 8.23 -15.13 15.96
N LYS A 30 8.05 -16.19 16.74
CA LYS A 30 6.98 -17.17 16.46
C LYS A 30 5.61 -16.52 16.65
N ASP A 31 4.89 -16.39 15.57
CA ASP A 31 3.55 -15.83 15.52
C ASP A 31 2.59 -16.81 14.84
N ALA A 32 1.51 -17.13 15.54
CA ALA A 32 0.52 -18.10 15.04
C ALA A 32 -0.21 -17.59 13.79
N TYR A 33 -0.47 -16.28 13.71
CA TYR A 33 -1.13 -15.69 12.56
C TYR A 33 -0.25 -15.81 11.31
N ALA A 34 1.02 -15.37 11.38
CA ALA A 34 1.95 -15.48 10.26
C ALA A 34 2.19 -16.95 9.85
N SER A 35 2.33 -17.84 10.84
CA SER A 35 2.50 -19.27 10.60
C SER A 35 1.30 -19.90 9.88
N ASN A 36 0.08 -19.51 10.24
CA ASN A 36 -1.14 -20.00 9.58
C ASN A 36 -1.27 -19.49 8.15
N LEU A 37 -0.89 -18.24 7.88
CA LEU A 37 -0.87 -17.70 6.51
C LEU A 37 0.12 -18.46 5.63
N LYS A 38 1.32 -18.77 6.13
CA LYS A 38 2.35 -19.53 5.40
C LYS A 38 1.97 -20.99 5.10
N LYS A 39 1.00 -21.57 5.81
CA LYS A 39 0.49 -22.92 5.53
C LYS A 39 -0.45 -22.96 4.31
N ILE A 40 -0.92 -21.83 3.84
CA ILE A 40 -1.81 -21.77 2.68
C ILE A 40 -1.02 -22.19 1.44
N ASN A 41 -1.42 -23.29 0.84
CA ASN A 41 -0.77 -23.85 -0.35
C ASN A 41 -1.57 -23.50 -1.60
N ASP A 42 -1.13 -22.44 -2.29
CA ASP A 42 -1.63 -22.07 -3.64
C ASP A 42 -0.44 -21.57 -4.47
N LYS A 43 -0.30 -22.08 -5.69
CA LYS A 43 0.82 -21.74 -6.60
C LYS A 43 0.91 -20.25 -6.96
N ARG A 44 -0.16 -19.49 -6.74
CA ARG A 44 -0.22 -18.04 -6.96
C ARG A 44 0.32 -17.24 -5.78
N LEU A 45 0.47 -17.85 -4.59
CA LEU A 45 1.01 -17.18 -3.40
C LEU A 45 2.52 -17.37 -3.31
N ILE A 46 3.23 -16.28 -3.09
CA ILE A 46 4.68 -16.27 -2.88
C ILE A 46 4.98 -15.50 -1.59
N PHE A 47 5.57 -16.19 -0.62
CA PHE A 47 6.07 -15.58 0.60
C PHE A 47 7.58 -15.42 0.48
N THR A 48 8.08 -14.19 0.41
CA THR A 48 9.52 -13.92 0.26
C THR A 48 10.28 -13.94 1.58
N GLY A 49 9.56 -13.85 2.71
CA GLY A 49 10.19 -13.52 3.97
C GLY A 49 10.70 -12.08 3.98
N TYR A 50 11.64 -11.79 4.89
CA TYR A 50 12.25 -10.47 4.99
C TYR A 50 13.28 -10.25 3.88
N VAL A 51 13.05 -9.27 3.02
CA VAL A 51 13.95 -8.89 1.92
C VAL A 51 14.88 -7.77 2.44
N LYS A 52 16.15 -8.12 2.69
CA LYS A 52 17.18 -7.17 3.13
C LYS A 52 17.74 -6.33 2.00
N ASP A 53 17.88 -6.94 0.84
CA ASP A 53 18.43 -6.32 -0.35
C ASP A 53 17.46 -5.25 -0.88
N GLN A 54 17.93 -4.01 -0.94
CA GLN A 54 17.11 -2.88 -1.37
C GLN A 54 16.89 -2.86 -2.89
N ASP A 55 17.79 -3.44 -3.66
CA ASP A 55 17.65 -3.51 -5.12
C ASP A 55 16.58 -4.54 -5.48
N ILE A 56 16.58 -5.70 -4.82
CA ILE A 56 15.51 -6.71 -4.97
C ILE A 56 14.15 -6.11 -4.54
N LEU A 57 14.12 -5.37 -3.44
CA LEU A 57 12.89 -4.72 -2.98
C LEU A 57 12.41 -3.66 -3.97
N ALA A 58 13.32 -2.89 -4.56
CA ALA A 58 13.02 -1.91 -5.60
C ALA A 58 12.41 -2.58 -6.83
N GLU A 59 13.00 -3.69 -7.30
CA GLU A 59 12.48 -4.48 -8.42
C GLU A 59 11.07 -5.01 -8.15
N LEU A 60 10.80 -5.50 -6.93
CA LEU A 60 9.48 -5.95 -6.54
C LEU A 60 8.44 -4.82 -6.62
N TYR A 61 8.78 -3.60 -6.16
CA TYR A 61 7.90 -2.44 -6.30
C TYR A 61 7.73 -2.02 -7.76
N HIS A 62 8.84 -1.86 -8.49
CA HIS A 62 8.82 -1.35 -9.86
C HIS A 62 8.01 -2.24 -10.81
N ASN A 63 8.13 -3.56 -10.65
CA ASN A 63 7.47 -4.54 -11.50
C ASN A 63 6.10 -5.00 -10.98
N CYS A 64 5.65 -4.51 -9.82
CA CYS A 64 4.35 -4.91 -9.32
C CYS A 64 3.22 -4.29 -10.17
N TYR A 65 2.21 -5.11 -10.50
CA TYR A 65 1.04 -4.66 -11.23
C TYR A 65 0.18 -3.72 -10.39
N VAL A 66 -0.13 -4.14 -9.16
CA VAL A 66 -0.88 -3.35 -8.17
C VAL A 66 -0.28 -3.63 -6.79
N TYR A 67 0.04 -2.59 -6.04
CA TYR A 67 0.44 -2.70 -4.65
C TYR A 67 -0.81 -2.67 -3.76
N VAL A 68 -1.06 -3.78 -3.04
CA VAL A 68 -2.21 -3.89 -2.12
C VAL A 68 -1.80 -3.46 -0.72
N HIS A 69 -2.47 -2.45 -0.19
CA HIS A 69 -2.17 -1.85 1.12
C HIS A 69 -3.32 -2.08 2.10
N GLY A 70 -3.13 -3.00 3.04
CA GLY A 70 -4.16 -3.39 4.01
C GLY A 70 -4.07 -2.71 5.37
N HIS A 71 -3.14 -1.77 5.60
CA HIS A 71 -2.96 -1.12 6.89
C HIS A 71 -4.21 -0.36 7.32
N GLU A 72 -4.64 -0.63 8.54
CA GLU A 72 -5.90 -0.11 9.11
C GLU A 72 -5.68 1.14 9.95
N PHE A 73 -4.57 1.18 10.71
CA PHE A 73 -4.28 2.23 11.68
C PHE A 73 -2.99 2.97 11.33
N GLY A 74 -2.87 4.18 11.88
CA GLY A 74 -1.69 5.03 11.72
C GLY A 74 -1.87 6.11 10.66
N GLY A 75 -1.02 7.13 10.70
CA GLY A 75 -1.02 8.24 9.75
C GLY A 75 -0.35 7.89 8.43
N THR A 76 0.61 8.72 8.03
CA THR A 76 1.39 8.51 6.81
C THR A 76 2.19 7.20 6.87
N ASN A 77 1.89 6.26 5.99
CA ASN A 77 2.57 4.97 5.97
C ASN A 77 3.79 4.98 5.03
N PRO A 78 5.02 4.72 5.56
CA PRO A 78 6.25 4.77 4.76
C PRO A 78 6.28 3.76 3.61
N THR A 79 5.68 2.57 3.78
CA THR A 79 5.67 1.56 2.72
C THR A 79 4.77 1.96 1.56
N MET A 80 3.65 2.64 1.83
CA MET A 80 2.79 3.18 0.77
C MET A 80 3.48 4.34 0.03
N ILE A 81 4.17 5.24 0.75
CA ILE A 81 4.99 6.29 0.11
C ILE A 81 6.02 5.66 -0.81
N LYS A 82 6.72 4.62 -0.33
CA LYS A 82 7.72 3.90 -1.12
C LYS A 82 7.11 3.27 -2.38
N ALA A 83 5.96 2.59 -2.25
CA ALA A 83 5.24 2.03 -3.38
C ALA A 83 4.85 3.10 -4.40
N MET A 84 4.33 4.24 -3.95
CA MET A 84 4.00 5.38 -4.81
C MET A 84 5.24 5.95 -5.50
N ALA A 85 6.39 6.02 -4.80
CA ALA A 85 7.66 6.52 -5.36
C ALA A 85 8.18 5.62 -6.50
N TYR A 86 7.94 4.33 -6.42
CA TYR A 86 8.26 3.39 -7.49
C TYR A 86 7.19 3.29 -8.59
N GLY A 87 6.19 4.16 -8.56
CA GLY A 87 5.15 4.20 -9.59
C GLY A 87 4.18 3.02 -9.52
N CYS A 88 3.92 2.47 -8.33
CA CYS A 88 2.89 1.43 -8.19
C CYS A 88 1.48 2.01 -8.30
N ALA A 89 0.56 1.33 -8.96
CA ALA A 89 -0.86 1.54 -8.73
C ALA A 89 -1.22 1.03 -7.34
N ILE A 90 -1.95 1.80 -6.56
CA ILE A 90 -2.28 1.48 -5.17
C ILE A 90 -3.73 1.01 -5.05
N LEU A 91 -3.94 -0.15 -4.44
CA LEU A 91 -5.24 -0.62 -3.96
C LEU A 91 -5.20 -0.67 -2.43
N ALA A 92 -5.80 0.30 -1.76
CA ALA A 92 -5.71 0.46 -0.30
C ALA A 92 -7.01 0.10 0.42
N LEU A 93 -6.88 -0.31 1.68
CA LEU A 93 -8.03 -0.40 2.59
C LEU A 93 -8.68 0.98 2.75
N ASP A 94 -10.00 1.04 2.69
CA ASP A 94 -10.78 2.27 2.83
C ASP A 94 -10.75 2.79 4.28
N THR A 95 -9.74 3.59 4.59
CA THR A 95 -9.58 4.30 5.88
C THR A 95 -9.43 5.80 5.63
N VAL A 96 -9.64 6.60 6.67
CA VAL A 96 -9.43 8.06 6.59
C VAL A 96 -7.99 8.39 6.22
N PHE A 97 -7.01 7.65 6.77
CA PHE A 97 -5.58 7.85 6.54
C PHE A 97 -5.19 7.52 5.09
N ASN A 98 -5.64 6.39 4.58
CA ASN A 98 -5.36 5.97 3.21
C ASN A 98 -6.05 6.90 2.19
N LYS A 99 -7.28 7.35 2.50
CA LYS A 99 -7.97 8.37 1.68
C LYS A 99 -7.22 9.69 1.64
N GLU A 100 -6.66 10.13 2.76
CA GLU A 100 -5.84 11.34 2.80
C GLU A 100 -4.58 11.18 1.93
N MET A 101 -3.84 10.08 2.10
CA MET A 101 -2.62 9.82 1.32
C MET A 101 -2.89 9.76 -0.18
N LEU A 102 -3.94 9.07 -0.59
CA LEU A 102 -4.33 8.88 -1.99
C LEU A 102 -5.26 9.99 -2.53
N GLN A 103 -5.39 11.09 -1.79
CA GLN A 103 -6.21 12.25 -2.16
C GLN A 103 -7.61 11.84 -2.64
N LYS A 104 -8.31 11.08 -1.79
CA LYS A 104 -9.69 10.59 -2.01
C LYS A 104 -9.86 9.78 -3.31
N GLY A 105 -8.84 9.06 -3.74
CA GLY A 105 -8.87 8.17 -4.90
C GLY A 105 -8.22 8.73 -6.16
N LYS A 106 -7.63 9.92 -6.09
CA LYS A 106 -6.87 10.47 -7.23
C LYS A 106 -5.66 9.61 -7.58
N PHE A 107 -4.99 9.03 -6.58
CA PHE A 107 -3.75 8.27 -6.75
C PHE A 107 -3.89 6.79 -6.39
N GLY A 108 -5.10 6.25 -6.28
CA GLY A 108 -5.31 4.85 -5.98
C GLY A 108 -6.78 4.48 -5.83
N LEU A 109 -7.02 3.20 -5.66
CA LEU A 109 -8.32 2.60 -5.47
C LEU A 109 -8.50 2.15 -4.02
N PHE A 110 -9.75 1.93 -3.60
CA PHE A 110 -10.08 1.50 -2.25
C PHE A 110 -10.93 0.23 -2.24
N PHE A 111 -10.69 -0.62 -1.23
CA PHE A 111 -11.56 -1.71 -0.86
C PHE A 111 -11.99 -1.58 0.61
N LYS A 112 -13.20 -2.01 0.94
CA LYS A 112 -13.70 -2.07 2.32
C LYS A 112 -13.13 -3.31 3.02
N LYS A 113 -13.13 -3.31 4.36
CA LYS A 113 -12.73 -4.47 5.18
C LYS A 113 -13.76 -5.62 5.09
N GLU A 114 -14.06 -6.03 3.88
CA GLU A 114 -15.06 -7.04 3.53
C GLU A 114 -14.52 -7.93 2.41
N LEU A 115 -14.74 -9.24 2.54
CA LEU A 115 -14.20 -10.20 1.59
C LEU A 115 -14.68 -9.94 0.15
N PHE A 116 -15.97 -9.66 -0.05
CA PHE A 116 -16.51 -9.36 -1.38
C PHE A 116 -15.95 -8.06 -1.96
N SER A 117 -15.68 -7.06 -1.11
CA SER A 117 -15.12 -5.80 -1.58
C SER A 117 -13.73 -5.99 -2.18
N ILE A 118 -12.86 -6.75 -1.51
CA ILE A 118 -11.52 -6.97 -2.03
C ILE A 118 -11.52 -7.90 -3.25
N ILE A 119 -12.36 -8.95 -3.30
CA ILE A 119 -12.52 -9.80 -4.48
C ILE A 119 -12.89 -8.95 -5.69
N ASN A 120 -13.97 -8.15 -5.57
CA ASN A 120 -14.45 -7.31 -6.66
C ASN A 120 -13.42 -6.29 -7.11
N LYS A 121 -12.62 -5.74 -6.18
CA LYS A 121 -11.57 -4.76 -6.54
C LYS A 121 -10.38 -5.41 -7.22
N ILE A 122 -9.98 -6.62 -6.83
CA ILE A 122 -8.94 -7.37 -7.54
C ILE A 122 -9.41 -7.70 -8.95
N ASP A 123 -10.63 -8.22 -9.10
CA ASP A 123 -11.21 -8.54 -10.41
C ASP A 123 -11.40 -7.28 -11.28
N TYR A 124 -11.73 -6.15 -10.67
CA TYR A 124 -11.81 -4.85 -11.34
C TYR A 124 -10.43 -4.42 -11.86
N CYS A 125 -9.38 -4.50 -11.04
CA CYS A 125 -8.02 -4.16 -11.46
C CYS A 125 -7.56 -5.02 -12.65
N GLU A 126 -7.93 -6.30 -12.69
CA GLU A 126 -7.57 -7.18 -13.82
C GLU A 126 -8.22 -6.76 -15.15
N LYS A 127 -9.39 -6.13 -15.10
CA LYS A 127 -10.14 -5.69 -16.29
C LYS A 127 -9.74 -4.29 -16.76
N GLU A 128 -9.33 -3.42 -15.84
CA GLU A 128 -9.14 -1.99 -16.08
C GLU A 128 -7.66 -1.63 -16.26
N ASN A 129 -6.97 -2.29 -17.21
CA ASN A 129 -5.54 -2.08 -17.47
C ASN A 129 -5.20 -0.61 -17.72
N ILE A 130 -6.01 0.11 -18.53
CA ILE A 130 -5.80 1.53 -18.84
C ILE A 130 -5.82 2.38 -17.57
N LEU A 131 -6.75 2.11 -16.65
CA LEU A 131 -6.82 2.80 -15.37
C LEU A 131 -5.60 2.51 -14.50
N ILE A 132 -5.18 1.24 -14.45
CA ILE A 132 -4.00 0.83 -13.67
C ILE A 132 -2.74 1.52 -14.21
N ASP A 133 -2.53 1.57 -15.51
CA ASP A 133 -1.40 2.26 -16.12
C ASP A 133 -1.42 3.77 -15.83
N LYS A 134 -2.58 4.40 -15.89
CA LYS A 134 -2.75 5.80 -15.49
C LYS A 134 -2.40 6.02 -14.02
N LEU A 135 -2.90 5.17 -13.11
CA LEU A 135 -2.58 5.26 -11.68
C LEU A 135 -1.08 5.09 -11.42
N ARG A 136 -0.42 4.19 -12.14
CA ARG A 136 1.04 4.02 -12.07
C ARG A 136 1.79 5.30 -12.46
N GLN A 137 1.43 5.90 -13.58
CA GLN A 137 2.06 7.14 -14.06
C GLN A 137 1.85 8.33 -13.12
N GLU A 138 0.65 8.43 -12.51
CA GLU A 138 0.30 9.54 -11.63
C GLU A 138 0.74 9.33 -10.17
N SER A 139 1.07 8.13 -9.76
CA SER A 139 1.40 7.77 -8.37
C SER A 139 2.51 8.65 -7.80
N ILE A 140 3.57 8.89 -8.56
CA ILE A 140 4.71 9.75 -8.18
C ILE A 140 4.27 11.18 -7.89
N ASN A 141 3.30 11.71 -8.64
CA ASN A 141 2.77 13.07 -8.45
C ASN A 141 2.11 13.25 -7.09
N GLY A 142 1.56 12.19 -6.52
CA GLY A 142 0.97 12.20 -5.17
C GLY A 142 1.98 12.44 -4.07
N ILE A 143 3.24 12.05 -4.30
CA ILE A 143 4.33 12.16 -3.33
C ILE A 143 5.06 13.48 -3.47
N THR A 144 5.50 13.82 -4.67
CA THR A 144 6.39 14.96 -4.93
C THR A 144 5.84 16.28 -4.43
N LYS A 145 4.51 16.44 -4.42
CA LYS A 145 3.85 17.66 -3.95
C LYS A 145 3.62 17.74 -2.45
N LYS A 146 3.57 16.61 -1.74
CA LYS A 146 3.15 16.59 -0.33
C LYS A 146 4.18 15.95 0.61
N TYR A 147 4.89 14.90 0.15
CA TYR A 147 5.74 14.05 0.97
C TYR A 147 7.23 14.22 0.63
N ASN A 148 7.69 15.47 0.45
CA ASN A 148 9.10 15.79 0.30
C ASN A 148 9.57 16.65 1.50
N TRP A 149 10.86 16.57 1.79
CA TRP A 149 11.46 17.24 2.96
C TRP A 149 11.27 18.76 2.93
N ASP A 150 11.35 19.41 1.76
CA ASP A 150 11.19 20.86 1.66
C ASP A 150 9.77 21.31 2.05
N CYS A 151 8.76 20.55 1.59
CA CYS A 151 7.36 20.81 1.95
C CYS A 151 7.13 20.60 3.45
N ILE A 152 7.61 19.50 4.00
CA ILE A 152 7.46 19.16 5.42
C ILE A 152 8.19 20.18 6.28
N THR A 153 9.44 20.54 5.95
CA THR A 153 10.22 21.55 6.70
C THR A 153 9.51 22.90 6.71
N LYS A 154 8.97 23.34 5.58
CA LYS A 154 8.18 24.58 5.52
C LYS A 154 6.98 24.56 6.46
N GLN A 155 6.23 23.45 6.50
CA GLN A 155 5.09 23.29 7.40
C GLN A 155 5.51 23.37 8.88
N TYR A 156 6.60 22.72 9.27
CA TYR A 156 7.14 22.83 10.63
C TYR A 156 7.56 24.27 10.98
N LEU A 157 8.25 24.95 10.06
CA LEU A 157 8.66 26.35 10.26
C LEU A 157 7.45 27.26 10.47
N GLU A 158 6.37 27.09 9.73
CA GLU A 158 5.13 27.88 9.92
C GLU A 158 4.50 27.64 11.27
N VAL A 159 4.45 26.38 11.74
CA VAL A 159 3.96 26.06 13.09
C VAL A 159 4.84 26.73 14.16
N PHE A 160 6.16 26.65 14.03
CA PHE A 160 7.07 27.29 15.01
C PHE A 160 6.93 28.81 15.03
N LYS A 161 6.82 29.48 13.88
CA LYS A 161 6.58 30.93 13.80
C LYS A 161 5.30 31.32 14.55
N THR A 162 4.19 30.58 14.33
CA THR A 162 2.91 30.88 15.00
C THR A 162 2.96 30.71 16.52
N LEU A 163 3.77 29.76 17.02
CA LEU A 163 3.94 29.55 18.45
C LEU A 163 4.82 30.66 19.12
N VAL A 164 5.83 31.16 18.40
CA VAL A 164 6.68 32.26 18.89
C VAL A 164 5.89 33.56 18.97
N ILE A 165 5.10 33.90 17.93
CA ILE A 165 4.28 35.12 17.90
C ILE A 165 3.23 35.15 19.02
N LYS A 166 2.66 33.98 19.40
CA LYS A 166 1.68 33.91 20.48
C LYS A 166 2.27 34.06 21.90
N ARG A 167 3.59 34.11 22.04
CA ARG A 167 4.29 34.28 23.34
C ARG A 167 4.70 35.73 23.62
N ASN A 168 4.58 36.61 22.64
CA ASN A 168 4.78 38.06 22.75
C ASN A 168 3.43 38.78 22.77
#